data_121e4d88d4ddd62a8ac1afd67d304a00
#
_entry.id   121e4d88d4ddd62a8ac1afd67d304a00
#
_cell.length_a   1.000
_cell.length_b   1.000
_cell.length_c   1.000
_cell.angle_alpha   90.00
_cell.angle_beta   90.00
_cell.angle_gamma   90.00
#
_symmetry.space_group_name_H-M   'P 1'
#
loop_
_entity.id
_entity.type
_entity.pdbx_description
1 polymer ?
#
loop_
_entity_poly.entity_id
_entity_poly.type
_entity_poly.pdbx_seq_one_letter_code
_entity_poly.pdbx_strand_id
1 'polypeptide(L)'
;MTDRYVYDLSEGSAEMKPLLGGKGAGVAEMKRLGVPVPDGFTVTTEACVDTMTRKGEWPEDLESEVWDGLKRLEERTGRVLGDDKKPLLVSVRSGAVISMPGMMDTILNLGISDDTVEAIAKEAGNERFAWDCYRRFIQMYGEVVEGIDAHIYEDALTALKEKKGVESDTDLSADDLKGLVDTFKKLSNEQLGGNWTTDPREQLMRAVDAVFRSWLNPRAFVYRKANKIPDDLGTAVNVMQMVFGNRGDTSATGVCFTRNPATGEKELYGEFLVNAQGEDVVAGIRTPRSLAEMEEVLPEAYHDLIDTMKKMESHYRDMQDMEFTVENGKLYLLQTRNGKRTAAAALKVARDLVDEGVITKEEALMRIEPAQLDQLLHEAIDPDHSEQPVAEGLPASPGAAVGEAVFDADVAAERGAKGEKVVLIRFETTPDDIHGVIVSQGVLTAHGGMTSHAAVVARGMGKPCVAGARGIKIDAKAATLTIGDTVIHEGDMITLDGSTGEVFASGLKLIPPQINADFQEVLSWACLLYTSPSPRDQRGSRMPSSA
;
A
#
# COMPACT_ATOMS: atom_id res chain seq x y z
N MET A 1 -24.19 19.12 6.10
CA MET A 1 -23.84 18.27 7.23
C MET A 1 -24.72 17.06 7.13
N THR A 2 -24.14 15.87 7.04
CA THR A 2 -24.89 14.62 7.08
C THR A 2 -25.36 14.42 8.53
N ASP A 3 -26.60 13.94 8.70
CA ASP A 3 -27.16 13.64 10.02
C ASP A 3 -26.59 12.34 10.64
N ARG A 4 -25.49 11.80 10.05
CA ARG A 4 -24.97 10.49 10.43
C ARG A 4 -23.47 10.36 10.10
N TYR A 5 -22.67 9.85 11.05
CA TYR A 5 -21.23 9.65 10.92
C TYR A 5 -20.80 8.20 10.64
N VAL A 6 -21.65 7.20 10.86
CA VAL A 6 -21.30 5.78 10.74
C VAL A 6 -22.23 5.05 9.76
N TYR A 7 -21.63 4.39 8.77
CA TYR A 7 -22.31 3.62 7.73
C TYR A 7 -21.84 2.17 7.72
N ASP A 8 -22.77 1.23 7.66
CA ASP A 8 -22.43 -0.17 7.39
C ASP A 8 -21.93 -0.33 5.96
N LEU A 9 -21.00 -1.27 5.72
CA LEU A 9 -20.47 -1.52 4.37
C LEU A 9 -21.54 -1.89 3.34
N SER A 10 -22.69 -2.42 3.79
CA SER A 10 -23.84 -2.72 2.91
C SER A 10 -24.65 -1.50 2.48
N GLU A 11 -24.47 -0.36 3.14
CA GLU A 11 -25.18 0.89 2.86
C GLU A 11 -24.41 1.81 1.91
N GLY A 12 -23.12 1.52 1.68
CA GLY A 12 -22.21 2.34 0.88
C GLY A 12 -22.15 1.94 -0.60
N SER A 13 -21.56 2.84 -1.40
CA SER A 13 -21.24 2.61 -2.82
C SER A 13 -19.98 3.38 -3.22
N ALA A 14 -19.47 3.11 -4.43
CA ALA A 14 -18.33 3.83 -5.00
C ALA A 14 -18.55 5.35 -5.10
N GLU A 15 -19.81 5.79 -5.30
CA GLU A 15 -20.19 7.20 -5.39
C GLU A 15 -20.03 7.95 -4.07
N MET A 16 -20.09 7.23 -2.94
CA MET A 16 -19.93 7.79 -1.61
C MET A 16 -18.46 8.00 -1.20
N LYS A 17 -17.53 7.90 -2.14
CA LYS A 17 -16.09 8.08 -1.90
C LYS A 17 -15.72 9.36 -1.13
N PRO A 18 -16.33 10.54 -1.36
CA PRO A 18 -16.05 11.73 -0.55
C PRO A 18 -16.35 11.54 0.93
N LEU A 19 -17.37 10.75 1.26
CA LEU A 19 -17.87 10.52 2.62
C LEU A 19 -17.18 9.31 3.30
N LEU A 20 -17.07 8.18 2.58
CA LEU A 20 -16.56 6.92 3.12
C LEU A 20 -15.05 6.74 2.88
N GLY A 21 -14.43 7.71 2.21
CA GLY A 21 -13.05 7.58 1.74
C GLY A 21 -12.90 6.53 0.64
N GLY A 22 -11.72 6.46 0.04
CA GLY A 22 -11.46 5.51 -1.06
C GLY A 22 -11.57 4.04 -0.65
N LYS A 23 -11.07 3.70 0.54
CA LYS A 23 -11.09 2.32 1.05
C LYS A 23 -12.51 1.88 1.44
N GLY A 24 -13.24 2.70 2.22
CA GLY A 24 -14.60 2.38 2.64
C GLY A 24 -15.56 2.24 1.46
N ALA A 25 -15.54 3.21 0.53
CA ALA A 25 -16.35 3.17 -0.68
C ALA A 25 -16.00 1.96 -1.57
N GLY A 26 -14.71 1.63 -1.72
CA GLY A 26 -14.26 0.46 -2.49
C GLY A 26 -14.75 -0.86 -1.89
N VAL A 27 -14.63 -1.04 -0.57
CA VAL A 27 -15.12 -2.27 0.10
C VAL A 27 -16.65 -2.37 0.03
N ALA A 28 -17.36 -1.26 0.23
CA ALA A 28 -18.82 -1.22 0.09
C ALA A 28 -19.26 -1.60 -1.33
N GLU A 29 -18.59 -1.08 -2.34
CA GLU A 29 -18.87 -1.42 -3.74
C GLU A 29 -18.59 -2.89 -4.05
N MET A 30 -17.46 -3.45 -3.59
CA MET A 30 -17.17 -4.89 -3.72
C MET A 30 -18.27 -5.74 -3.08
N LYS A 31 -18.74 -5.36 -1.89
CA LYS A 31 -19.85 -6.05 -1.21
C LYS A 31 -21.13 -5.98 -2.03
N ARG A 32 -21.47 -4.81 -2.60
CA ARG A 32 -22.63 -4.61 -3.49
C ARG A 32 -22.57 -5.48 -4.73
N LEU A 33 -21.36 -5.70 -5.26
CA LEU A 33 -21.10 -6.59 -6.40
C LEU A 33 -21.13 -8.08 -6.03
N GLY A 34 -21.30 -8.43 -4.75
CA GLY A 34 -21.27 -9.81 -4.28
C GLY A 34 -19.85 -10.42 -4.29
N VAL A 35 -18.82 -9.57 -4.20
CA VAL A 35 -17.44 -10.01 -3.97
C VAL A 35 -17.28 -10.33 -2.48
N PRO A 36 -16.62 -11.44 -2.11
CA PRO A 36 -16.38 -11.75 -0.71
C PRO A 36 -15.50 -10.68 -0.04
N VAL A 37 -16.05 -9.97 0.92
CA VAL A 37 -15.35 -8.98 1.76
C VAL A 37 -15.68 -9.25 3.22
N PRO A 38 -14.79 -8.96 4.18
CA PRO A 38 -15.12 -9.03 5.60
C PRO A 38 -16.25 -8.05 5.95
N ASP A 39 -17.06 -8.37 6.96
CA ASP A 39 -18.07 -7.46 7.47
C ASP A 39 -17.42 -6.29 8.23
N GLY A 40 -18.12 -5.16 8.26
CA GLY A 40 -17.61 -3.96 8.91
C GLY A 40 -18.53 -2.76 8.76
N PHE A 41 -18.03 -1.62 9.23
CA PHE A 41 -18.64 -0.29 9.06
C PHE A 41 -17.55 0.77 8.85
N THR A 42 -17.95 1.91 8.34
CA THR A 42 -17.07 3.06 8.10
C THR A 42 -17.52 4.26 8.92
N VAL A 43 -16.60 4.85 9.67
CA VAL A 43 -16.74 6.19 10.26
C VAL A 43 -16.28 7.19 9.21
N THR A 44 -17.09 8.21 8.94
CA THR A 44 -16.95 9.08 7.77
C THR A 44 -15.76 10.05 7.84
N THR A 45 -15.37 10.61 6.69
CA THR A 45 -14.41 11.71 6.61
C THR A 45 -14.92 12.97 7.32
N GLU A 46 -16.24 13.20 7.30
CA GLU A 46 -16.84 14.33 7.99
C GLU A 46 -16.66 14.23 9.51
N ALA A 47 -16.79 13.02 10.09
CA ALA A 47 -16.49 12.80 11.51
C ALA A 47 -15.04 13.21 11.87
N CYS A 48 -14.07 12.89 11.00
CA CYS A 48 -12.68 13.29 11.18
C CYS A 48 -12.53 14.82 11.12
N VAL A 49 -13.09 15.47 10.09
CA VAL A 49 -13.03 16.93 9.92
C VAL A 49 -13.68 17.66 11.08
N ASP A 50 -14.85 17.21 11.53
CA ASP A 50 -15.56 17.79 12.67
C ASP A 50 -14.76 17.63 13.97
N THR A 51 -14.16 16.46 14.20
CA THR A 51 -13.27 16.22 15.34
C THR A 51 -12.05 17.15 15.30
N MET A 52 -11.39 17.32 14.14
CA MET A 52 -10.27 18.24 14.00
C MET A 52 -10.68 19.70 14.25
N THR A 53 -11.84 20.12 13.73
CA THR A 53 -12.38 21.47 13.92
C THR A 53 -12.67 21.76 15.40
N ARG A 54 -13.09 20.74 16.15
CA ARG A 54 -13.32 20.78 17.60
C ARG A 54 -12.05 20.53 18.42
N LYS A 55 -10.87 20.62 17.80
CA LYS A 55 -9.56 20.44 18.48
C LYS A 55 -9.35 19.05 19.11
N GLY A 56 -9.91 18.02 18.50
CA GLY A 56 -9.82 16.63 18.95
C GLY A 56 -11.00 16.17 19.81
N GLU A 57 -11.98 17.04 20.08
CA GLU A 57 -13.23 16.62 20.74
C GLU A 57 -14.18 16.01 19.71
N TRP A 58 -14.70 14.83 20.00
CA TRP A 58 -15.63 14.14 19.14
C TRP A 58 -17.00 14.87 19.07
N PRO A 59 -17.68 14.83 17.90
CA PRO A 59 -19.08 15.21 17.81
C PRO A 59 -19.95 14.43 18.82
N GLU A 60 -20.98 15.07 19.34
CA GLU A 60 -21.80 14.55 20.45
C GLU A 60 -22.38 13.15 20.19
N ASP A 61 -22.79 12.86 18.94
CA ASP A 61 -23.43 11.59 18.57
C ASP A 61 -22.42 10.53 18.05
N LEU A 62 -21.16 10.88 17.78
CA LEU A 62 -20.21 10.00 17.12
C LEU A 62 -19.91 8.73 17.92
N GLU A 63 -19.72 8.86 19.23
CA GLU A 63 -19.44 7.71 20.09
C GLU A 63 -20.60 6.71 20.08
N SER A 64 -21.84 7.19 20.22
CA SER A 64 -23.03 6.33 20.20
C SER A 64 -23.19 5.63 18.84
N GLU A 65 -22.92 6.33 17.73
CA GLU A 65 -23.02 5.74 16.39
C GLU A 65 -21.94 4.67 16.16
N VAL A 66 -20.72 4.83 16.70
CA VAL A 66 -19.67 3.81 16.64
C VAL A 66 -20.10 2.56 17.40
N TRP A 67 -20.69 2.71 18.61
CA TRP A 67 -21.23 1.58 19.38
C TRP A 67 -22.38 0.87 18.68
N ASP A 68 -23.27 1.60 18.05
CA ASP A 68 -24.35 1.02 17.25
C ASP A 68 -23.79 0.29 16.01
N GLY A 69 -22.77 0.83 15.36
CA GLY A 69 -22.05 0.18 14.27
C GLY A 69 -21.39 -1.13 14.70
N LEU A 70 -20.72 -1.13 15.85
CA LEU A 70 -20.09 -2.32 16.43
C LEU A 70 -21.16 -3.37 16.76
N LYS A 71 -22.26 -2.99 17.40
CA LYS A 71 -23.35 -3.90 17.74
C LYS A 71 -23.94 -4.59 16.49
N ARG A 72 -24.17 -3.83 15.42
CA ARG A 72 -24.64 -4.42 14.14
C ARG A 72 -23.59 -5.36 13.53
N LEU A 73 -22.30 -5.07 13.67
CA LEU A 73 -21.21 -5.95 13.25
C LEU A 73 -21.20 -7.24 14.07
N GLU A 74 -21.34 -7.14 15.39
CA GLU A 74 -21.42 -8.30 16.30
C GLU A 74 -22.63 -9.20 15.96
N GLU A 75 -23.79 -8.62 15.70
CA GLU A 75 -25.00 -9.34 15.30
C GLU A 75 -24.81 -10.10 13.96
N ARG A 76 -24.16 -9.47 12.96
CA ARG A 76 -23.92 -10.10 11.64
C ARG A 76 -22.89 -11.22 11.71
N THR A 77 -21.84 -11.05 12.51
CA THR A 77 -20.76 -12.03 12.62
C THR A 77 -21.06 -13.13 13.64
N GLY A 78 -21.99 -12.90 14.56
CA GLY A 78 -22.26 -13.79 15.69
C GLY A 78 -21.09 -13.88 16.68
N ARG A 79 -20.23 -12.86 16.69
CA ARG A 79 -19.05 -12.69 17.55
C ARG A 79 -19.14 -11.39 18.31
N VAL A 80 -18.52 -11.30 19.46
CA VAL A 80 -18.56 -10.10 20.31
C VAL A 80 -17.16 -9.63 20.66
N LEU A 81 -16.92 -8.32 20.59
CA LEU A 81 -15.64 -7.71 20.94
C LEU A 81 -15.33 -7.94 22.42
N GLY A 82 -14.24 -8.65 22.71
CA GLY A 82 -13.82 -8.97 24.08
C GLY A 82 -14.53 -10.18 24.72
N ASP A 83 -15.38 -10.90 23.98
CA ASP A 83 -16.03 -12.13 24.49
C ASP A 83 -15.02 -13.29 24.59
N ASP A 84 -15.04 -14.01 25.72
CA ASP A 84 -14.11 -15.10 26.02
C ASP A 84 -14.43 -16.43 25.30
N LYS A 85 -15.52 -16.50 24.55
CA LYS A 85 -15.97 -17.72 23.85
C LYS A 85 -15.96 -17.58 22.35
N LYS A 86 -16.45 -16.45 21.83
CA LYS A 86 -16.54 -16.12 20.42
C LYS A 86 -16.04 -14.71 20.18
N PRO A 87 -14.74 -14.46 20.41
CA PRO A 87 -14.19 -13.12 20.28
C PRO A 87 -14.30 -12.60 18.85
N LEU A 88 -14.76 -11.35 18.73
CA LEU A 88 -14.64 -10.56 17.52
C LEU A 88 -13.28 -9.87 17.52
N LEU A 89 -12.46 -10.10 16.51
CA LEU A 89 -11.29 -9.29 16.24
C LEU A 89 -11.57 -8.36 15.08
N VAL A 90 -11.12 -7.11 15.19
CA VAL A 90 -11.32 -6.11 14.14
C VAL A 90 -10.00 -5.46 13.73
N SER A 91 -9.95 -5.01 12.49
CA SER A 91 -8.98 -4.04 12.00
C SER A 91 -9.60 -2.65 12.02
N VAL A 92 -8.81 -1.65 12.38
CA VAL A 92 -9.18 -0.23 12.33
C VAL A 92 -8.23 0.45 11.34
N ARG A 93 -8.76 0.78 10.16
CA ARG A 93 -7.95 1.17 8.99
C ARG A 93 -8.34 2.56 8.49
N SER A 94 -7.36 3.39 8.21
CA SER A 94 -7.58 4.68 7.55
C SER A 94 -8.13 4.53 6.13
N GLY A 95 -8.90 5.50 5.68
CA GLY A 95 -9.50 5.51 4.35
C GLY A 95 -9.68 6.93 3.82
N ALA A 96 -8.58 7.62 3.43
CA ALA A 96 -8.68 8.94 2.83
C ALA A 96 -9.36 8.89 1.45
N VAL A 97 -9.95 10.00 1.03
CA VAL A 97 -10.59 10.15 -0.30
C VAL A 97 -9.58 9.89 -1.42
N ILE A 98 -8.36 10.42 -1.27
CA ILE A 98 -7.23 10.19 -2.17
C ILE A 98 -6.28 9.20 -1.50
N SER A 99 -5.90 8.14 -2.21
CA SER A 99 -4.99 7.12 -1.68
C SER A 99 -3.61 7.69 -1.37
N MET A 100 -3.16 7.48 -0.14
CA MET A 100 -1.84 7.88 0.36
C MET A 100 -1.15 6.63 0.97
N PRO A 101 -0.52 5.77 0.14
CA PRO A 101 0.05 4.50 0.60
C PRO A 101 1.10 4.70 1.70
N GLY A 102 0.96 3.98 2.82
CA GLY A 102 1.91 4.02 3.94
C GLY A 102 1.89 5.30 4.79
N MET A 103 1.12 6.34 4.39
CA MET A 103 1.15 7.64 5.08
C MET A 103 0.27 7.68 6.33
N MET A 104 -0.66 6.74 6.47
CA MET A 104 -1.66 6.75 7.53
C MET A 104 -1.73 5.41 8.24
N ASP A 105 -2.16 5.45 9.48
CA ASP A 105 -2.05 4.34 10.40
C ASP A 105 -3.17 3.29 10.23
N THR A 106 -2.85 2.07 10.66
CA THR A 106 -3.74 0.90 10.69
C THR A 106 -3.48 0.16 11.99
N ILE A 107 -4.55 -0.33 12.63
CA ILE A 107 -4.46 -1.20 13.80
C ILE A 107 -5.11 -2.53 13.44
N LEU A 108 -4.41 -3.64 13.64
CA LEU A 108 -4.89 -5.01 13.38
C LEU A 108 -5.08 -5.77 14.69
N ASN A 109 -5.86 -6.84 14.63
CA ASN A 109 -6.08 -7.77 15.75
C ASN A 109 -6.69 -7.13 17.02
N LEU A 110 -7.35 -5.97 16.90
CA LEU A 110 -7.99 -5.31 18.03
C LEU A 110 -9.13 -6.18 18.57
N GLY A 111 -9.18 -6.37 19.87
CA GLY A 111 -10.12 -7.27 20.56
C GLY A 111 -9.43 -8.52 21.13
N ILE A 112 -8.15 -8.76 20.79
CA ILE A 112 -7.36 -9.81 21.42
C ILE A 112 -6.85 -9.34 22.79
N SER A 113 -6.96 -10.22 23.80
CA SER A 113 -6.59 -9.97 25.19
C SER A 113 -6.22 -11.26 25.88
N ASP A 114 -5.81 -11.19 27.14
CA ASP A 114 -5.56 -12.37 27.98
C ASP A 114 -6.80 -13.27 28.09
N ASP A 115 -8.00 -12.68 28.09
CA ASP A 115 -9.25 -13.42 28.23
C ASP A 115 -9.70 -14.06 26.90
N THR A 116 -9.30 -13.52 25.74
CA THR A 116 -9.78 -13.95 24.42
C THR A 116 -8.78 -14.82 23.66
N VAL A 117 -7.47 -14.73 23.96
CA VAL A 117 -6.41 -15.42 23.20
C VAL A 117 -6.55 -16.94 23.20
N GLU A 118 -6.98 -17.52 24.33
CA GLU A 118 -7.16 -18.98 24.44
C GLU A 118 -8.36 -19.47 23.61
N ALA A 119 -9.43 -18.69 23.51
CA ALA A 119 -10.57 -19.01 22.66
C ALA A 119 -10.17 -18.95 21.17
N ILE A 120 -9.35 -17.97 20.79
CA ILE A 120 -8.81 -17.83 19.43
C ILE A 120 -7.89 -19.01 19.11
N ALA A 121 -7.00 -19.40 20.03
CA ALA A 121 -6.11 -20.53 19.89
C ALA A 121 -6.88 -21.84 19.68
N LYS A 122 -7.90 -22.06 20.49
CA LYS A 122 -8.77 -23.24 20.39
C LYS A 122 -9.56 -23.28 19.08
N GLU A 123 -10.13 -22.16 18.65
CA GLU A 123 -10.89 -22.08 17.41
C GLU A 123 -9.98 -22.31 16.18
N ALA A 124 -8.78 -21.74 16.21
CA ALA A 124 -7.81 -21.91 15.13
C ALA A 124 -7.15 -23.29 15.13
N GLY A 125 -7.19 -24.03 16.27
CA GLY A 125 -6.39 -25.23 16.45
C GLY A 125 -4.88 -24.96 16.43
N ASN A 126 -4.47 -23.71 16.71
CA ASN A 126 -3.10 -23.25 16.57
C ASN A 126 -2.78 -22.17 17.62
N GLU A 127 -2.13 -22.59 18.72
CA GLU A 127 -1.75 -21.70 19.81
C GLU A 127 -0.74 -20.65 19.36
N ARG A 128 0.23 -21.08 18.52
CA ARG A 128 1.26 -20.17 18.02
C ARG A 128 0.64 -18.99 17.26
N PHE A 129 -0.34 -19.26 16.39
CA PHE A 129 -1.09 -18.24 15.67
C PHE A 129 -1.72 -17.19 16.59
N ALA A 130 -2.43 -17.65 17.64
CA ALA A 130 -3.12 -16.75 18.54
C ALA A 130 -2.15 -15.85 19.32
N TRP A 131 -1.05 -16.42 19.84
CA TRP A 131 -0.05 -15.66 20.57
C TRP A 131 0.76 -14.71 19.67
N ASP A 132 0.99 -15.07 18.40
CA ASP A 132 1.60 -14.14 17.43
C ASP A 132 0.67 -12.97 17.10
N CYS A 133 -0.63 -13.22 16.92
CA CYS A 133 -1.61 -12.15 16.74
C CYS A 133 -1.65 -11.20 17.95
N TYR A 134 -1.55 -11.74 19.17
CA TYR A 134 -1.55 -10.92 20.37
C TYR A 134 -0.27 -10.10 20.51
N ARG A 135 0.89 -10.69 20.25
CA ARG A 135 2.16 -9.97 20.22
C ARG A 135 2.13 -8.81 19.23
N ARG A 136 1.67 -9.06 17.97
CA ARG A 136 1.54 -8.05 16.93
C ARG A 136 0.56 -6.94 17.31
N PHE A 137 -0.55 -7.30 17.97
CA PHE A 137 -1.51 -6.30 18.45
C PHE A 137 -0.89 -5.35 19.46
N ILE A 138 -0.20 -5.88 20.50
CA ILE A 138 0.40 -5.03 21.54
C ILE A 138 1.44 -4.08 20.93
N GLN A 139 2.31 -4.59 20.06
CA GLN A 139 3.30 -3.78 19.37
C GLN A 139 2.60 -2.67 18.55
N MET A 140 1.75 -3.03 17.61
CA MET A 140 1.09 -2.07 16.72
C MET A 140 0.21 -1.07 17.48
N TYR A 141 -0.54 -1.52 18.48
CA TYR A 141 -1.35 -0.63 19.32
C TYR A 141 -0.48 0.32 20.14
N GLY A 142 0.59 -0.20 20.72
CA GLY A 142 1.56 0.60 21.47
C GLY A 142 2.22 1.69 20.64
N GLU A 143 2.66 1.33 19.43
CA GLU A 143 3.30 2.27 18.49
C GLU A 143 2.31 3.32 17.96
N VAL A 144 1.18 2.87 17.42
CA VAL A 144 0.25 3.71 16.66
C VAL A 144 -0.66 4.53 17.58
N VAL A 145 -1.22 3.90 18.61
CA VAL A 145 -2.23 4.54 19.46
C VAL A 145 -1.61 5.26 20.64
N GLU A 146 -0.66 4.61 21.30
CA GLU A 146 -0.05 5.10 22.53
C GLU A 146 1.26 5.87 22.29
N GLY A 147 1.82 5.81 21.07
CA GLY A 147 3.02 6.57 20.69
C GLY A 147 4.31 6.03 21.32
N ILE A 148 4.34 4.75 21.65
CA ILE A 148 5.54 4.08 22.18
C ILE A 148 6.53 3.86 21.04
N ASP A 149 7.82 4.07 21.30
CA ASP A 149 8.87 3.89 20.31
C ASP A 149 8.95 2.41 19.86
N ALA A 150 8.88 2.17 18.55
CA ALA A 150 8.93 0.85 17.94
C ALA A 150 10.16 0.02 18.37
N HIS A 151 11.32 0.67 18.52
CA HIS A 151 12.57 0.02 18.92
C HIS A 151 12.48 -0.73 20.24
N ILE A 152 11.61 -0.31 21.17
CA ILE A 152 11.41 -0.99 22.45
C ILE A 152 10.91 -2.43 22.24
N TYR A 153 10.00 -2.62 21.30
CA TYR A 153 9.45 -3.93 20.95
C TYR A 153 10.39 -4.74 20.05
N GLU A 154 11.02 -4.07 19.09
CA GLU A 154 11.97 -4.68 18.15
C GLU A 154 13.21 -5.23 18.87
N ASP A 155 13.77 -4.49 19.82
CA ASP A 155 14.89 -4.91 20.65
C ASP A 155 14.53 -6.16 21.48
N ALA A 156 13.34 -6.19 22.09
CA ALA A 156 12.89 -7.32 22.89
C ALA A 156 12.65 -8.57 22.02
N LEU A 157 12.08 -8.42 20.83
CA LEU A 157 11.90 -9.51 19.88
C LEU A 157 13.26 -10.03 19.37
N THR A 158 14.18 -9.13 19.00
CA THR A 158 15.53 -9.47 18.55
C THR A 158 16.31 -10.21 19.61
N ALA A 159 16.31 -9.72 20.86
CA ALA A 159 16.96 -10.40 21.97
C ALA A 159 16.39 -11.81 22.23
N LEU A 160 15.09 -12.01 22.02
CA LEU A 160 14.47 -13.33 22.13
C LEU A 160 14.95 -14.25 21.01
N LYS A 161 14.97 -13.77 19.74
CA LYS A 161 15.44 -14.54 18.58
C LYS A 161 16.91 -14.94 18.76
N GLU A 162 17.78 -14.04 19.16
CA GLU A 162 19.19 -14.34 19.46
C GLU A 162 19.34 -15.39 20.55
N LYS A 163 18.59 -15.24 21.65
CA LYS A 163 18.58 -16.23 22.75
C LYS A 163 18.16 -17.63 22.32
N LYS A 164 17.24 -17.71 21.34
CA LYS A 164 16.72 -18.98 20.80
C LYS A 164 17.55 -19.51 19.62
N GLY A 165 18.41 -18.71 19.03
CA GLY A 165 19.21 -19.06 17.87
C GLY A 165 18.37 -19.23 16.60
N VAL A 166 17.31 -18.41 16.45
CA VAL A 166 16.41 -18.39 15.28
C VAL A 166 16.52 -17.05 14.55
N GLU A 167 16.30 -17.08 13.23
CA GLU A 167 16.38 -15.88 12.39
C GLU A 167 14.99 -15.27 12.15
N SER A 168 13.97 -16.10 11.97
CA SER A 168 12.62 -15.67 11.66
C SER A 168 11.70 -15.70 12.87
N ASP A 169 10.75 -14.76 12.93
CA ASP A 169 9.65 -14.76 13.90
C ASP A 169 8.81 -16.04 13.80
N THR A 170 8.73 -16.63 12.60
CA THR A 170 7.96 -17.85 12.34
C THR A 170 8.54 -19.08 13.05
N ASP A 171 9.80 -19.03 13.45
CA ASP A 171 10.49 -20.13 14.14
C ASP A 171 10.29 -20.12 15.66
N LEU A 172 9.70 -19.03 16.19
CA LEU A 172 9.36 -18.92 17.61
C LEU A 172 8.17 -19.85 17.96
N SER A 173 8.28 -20.57 19.07
CA SER A 173 7.19 -21.41 19.57
C SER A 173 6.06 -20.60 20.23
N ALA A 174 4.93 -21.25 20.48
CA ALA A 174 3.81 -20.62 21.21
C ALA A 174 4.24 -20.13 22.61
N ASP A 175 5.04 -20.92 23.33
CA ASP A 175 5.57 -20.54 24.66
C ASP A 175 6.52 -19.34 24.59
N ASP A 176 7.33 -19.24 23.54
CA ASP A 176 8.21 -18.10 23.31
C ASP A 176 7.40 -16.82 23.08
N LEU A 177 6.36 -16.91 22.23
CA LEU A 177 5.47 -15.79 21.93
C LEU A 177 4.64 -15.37 23.15
N LYS A 178 4.21 -16.32 24.00
CA LYS A 178 3.54 -16.03 25.27
C LYS A 178 4.44 -15.23 26.21
N GLY A 179 5.69 -15.66 26.38
CA GLY A 179 6.67 -14.93 27.17
C GLY A 179 6.99 -13.53 26.61
N LEU A 180 6.96 -13.40 25.28
CA LEU A 180 7.16 -12.11 24.61
C LEU A 180 5.97 -11.17 24.80
N VAL A 181 4.74 -11.68 24.75
CA VAL A 181 3.50 -10.92 25.08
C VAL A 181 3.58 -10.35 26.49
N ASP A 182 3.99 -11.16 27.48
CA ASP A 182 4.17 -10.68 28.85
C ASP A 182 5.24 -9.58 28.94
N THR A 183 6.32 -9.74 28.19
CA THR A 183 7.40 -8.73 28.10
C THR A 183 6.87 -7.44 27.46
N PHE A 184 6.16 -7.52 26.35
CA PHE A 184 5.60 -6.36 25.66
C PHE A 184 4.59 -5.61 26.52
N LYS A 185 3.68 -6.31 27.21
CA LYS A 185 2.74 -5.71 28.16
C LYS A 185 3.44 -4.96 29.28
N LYS A 186 4.51 -5.55 29.82
CA LYS A 186 5.32 -4.91 30.87
C LYS A 186 5.99 -3.64 30.35
N LEU A 187 6.65 -3.71 29.20
CA LEU A 187 7.30 -2.56 28.57
C LEU A 187 6.29 -1.44 28.27
N SER A 188 5.13 -1.79 27.66
CA SER A 188 4.07 -0.82 27.40
C SER A 188 3.57 -0.13 28.66
N ASN A 189 3.34 -0.92 29.70
CA ASN A 189 2.86 -0.39 30.98
C ASN A 189 3.89 0.52 31.68
N GLU A 190 5.18 0.20 31.58
CA GLU A 190 6.28 1.02 32.08
C GLU A 190 6.37 2.36 31.32
N GLN A 191 6.26 2.34 29.98
CA GLN A 191 6.29 3.55 29.15
C GLN A 191 5.11 4.48 29.44
N LEU A 192 3.95 3.93 29.74
CA LEU A 192 2.71 4.68 30.01
C LEU A 192 2.49 4.99 31.51
N GLY A 193 3.45 4.70 32.35
CA GLY A 193 3.34 4.98 33.81
C GLY A 193 2.17 4.25 34.48
N GLY A 194 1.80 3.06 34.00
CA GLY A 194 0.71 2.25 34.54
C GLY A 194 -0.66 2.44 33.85
N ASN A 195 -0.73 3.16 32.73
CA ASN A 195 -1.97 3.51 32.06
C ASN A 195 -2.28 2.67 30.80
N TRP A 196 -1.68 1.48 30.67
CA TRP A 196 -2.03 0.56 29.58
C TRP A 196 -3.46 0.05 29.75
N THR A 197 -4.33 0.30 28.74
CA THR A 197 -5.71 -0.20 28.79
C THR A 197 -5.81 -1.62 28.23
N THR A 198 -6.58 -2.46 28.92
CA THR A 198 -6.93 -3.82 28.48
C THR A 198 -8.40 -3.95 28.07
N ASP A 199 -9.20 -2.89 28.19
CA ASP A 199 -10.59 -2.86 27.76
C ASP A 199 -10.68 -2.75 26.22
N PRO A 200 -11.16 -3.78 25.51
CA PRO A 200 -11.24 -3.75 24.04
C PRO A 200 -12.12 -2.63 23.48
N ARG A 201 -13.11 -2.19 24.25
CA ARG A 201 -14.00 -1.07 23.84
C ARG A 201 -13.25 0.25 23.92
N GLU A 202 -12.55 0.51 25.01
CA GLU A 202 -11.69 1.69 25.15
C GLU A 202 -10.60 1.68 24.08
N GLN A 203 -9.99 0.52 23.84
CA GLN A 203 -8.99 0.35 22.77
C GLN A 203 -9.55 0.71 21.40
N LEU A 204 -10.78 0.31 21.06
CA LEU A 204 -11.42 0.66 19.79
C LEU A 204 -11.60 2.17 19.64
N MET A 205 -12.07 2.86 20.68
CA MET A 205 -12.29 4.31 20.64
C MET A 205 -10.98 5.06 20.46
N ARG A 206 -9.94 4.67 21.20
CA ARG A 206 -8.59 5.24 21.07
C ARG A 206 -7.99 4.96 19.69
N ALA A 207 -8.23 3.77 19.10
CA ALA A 207 -7.77 3.42 17.77
C ALA A 207 -8.45 4.27 16.68
N VAL A 208 -9.75 4.52 16.77
CA VAL A 208 -10.47 5.43 15.85
C VAL A 208 -9.89 6.84 15.93
N ASP A 209 -9.66 7.34 17.14
CA ASP A 209 -9.03 8.65 17.37
C ASP A 209 -7.60 8.72 16.82
N ALA A 210 -6.80 7.68 17.03
CA ALA A 210 -5.43 7.59 16.49
C ALA A 210 -5.42 7.65 14.95
N VAL A 211 -6.36 6.96 14.29
CA VAL A 211 -6.50 7.05 12.83
C VAL A 211 -6.90 8.45 12.40
N PHE A 212 -7.79 9.15 13.08
CA PHE A 212 -8.09 10.56 12.79
C PHE A 212 -6.84 11.43 12.93
N ARG A 213 -6.09 11.27 14.02
CA ARG A 213 -4.85 12.02 14.27
C ARG A 213 -3.77 11.74 13.22
N SER A 214 -3.74 10.53 12.65
CA SER A 214 -2.76 10.16 11.62
C SER A 214 -2.85 11.03 10.35
N TRP A 215 -4.00 11.67 10.09
CA TRP A 215 -4.13 12.68 9.04
C TRP A 215 -3.19 13.87 9.24
N LEU A 216 -2.87 14.19 10.50
CA LEU A 216 -2.01 15.33 10.87
C LEU A 216 -0.53 14.93 11.01
N ASN A 217 -0.17 13.65 10.82
CA ASN A 217 1.21 13.19 10.91
C ASN A 217 2.11 13.94 9.90
N PRO A 218 3.36 14.26 10.28
CA PRO A 218 4.30 14.97 9.39
C PRO A 218 4.48 14.31 8.02
N ARG A 219 4.60 12.97 7.96
CA ARG A 219 4.70 12.21 6.71
C ARG A 219 3.47 12.38 5.82
N ALA A 220 2.26 12.34 6.39
CA ALA A 220 1.01 12.55 5.66
C ALA A 220 0.91 13.98 5.11
N PHE A 221 1.35 14.97 5.88
CA PHE A 221 1.39 16.37 5.46
C PHE A 221 2.36 16.59 4.29
N VAL A 222 3.58 16.06 4.39
CA VAL A 222 4.59 16.15 3.31
C VAL A 222 4.06 15.50 2.02
N TYR A 223 3.46 14.31 2.13
CA TYR A 223 2.86 13.62 0.99
C TYR A 223 1.74 14.43 0.34
N ARG A 224 0.81 14.97 1.14
CA ARG A 224 -0.28 15.81 0.62
C ARG A 224 0.24 17.03 -0.13
N LYS A 225 1.23 17.72 0.43
CA LYS A 225 1.85 18.88 -0.25
C LYS A 225 2.50 18.50 -1.58
N ALA A 226 3.27 17.41 -1.60
CA ALA A 226 3.93 16.93 -2.81
C ALA A 226 2.92 16.55 -3.91
N ASN A 227 1.77 16.00 -3.53
CA ASN A 227 0.73 15.54 -4.45
C ASN A 227 -0.44 16.53 -4.61
N LYS A 228 -0.33 17.75 -4.08
CA LYS A 228 -1.36 18.82 -4.16
C LYS A 228 -2.73 18.37 -3.63
N ILE A 229 -2.74 17.54 -2.59
CA ILE A 229 -3.95 17.04 -1.92
C ILE A 229 -4.39 18.08 -0.88
N PRO A 230 -5.65 18.53 -0.89
CA PRO A 230 -6.17 19.48 0.11
C PRO A 230 -6.10 18.93 1.55
N ASP A 231 -5.76 19.78 2.51
CA ASP A 231 -5.61 19.40 3.91
C ASP A 231 -6.94 19.22 4.65
N ASP A 232 -8.04 19.73 4.11
CA ASP A 232 -9.38 19.75 4.69
C ASP A 232 -10.24 18.50 4.35
N LEU A 233 -9.70 17.54 3.62
CA LEU A 233 -10.44 16.32 3.23
C LEU A 233 -10.64 15.33 4.39
N GLY A 234 -9.74 15.29 5.35
CA GLY A 234 -9.76 14.31 6.43
C GLY A 234 -9.61 12.85 5.96
N THR A 235 -9.83 11.94 6.87
CA THR A 235 -9.83 10.49 6.60
C THR A 235 -11.06 9.81 7.20
N ALA A 236 -11.60 8.83 6.49
CA ALA A 236 -12.55 7.88 7.08
C ALA A 236 -11.79 6.82 7.90
N VAL A 237 -12.52 6.15 8.79
CA VAL A 237 -12.03 4.98 9.54
C VAL A 237 -12.88 3.77 9.21
N ASN A 238 -12.25 2.70 8.74
CA ASN A 238 -12.92 1.45 8.43
C ASN A 238 -12.67 0.45 9.55
N VAL A 239 -13.72 0.08 10.28
CA VAL A 239 -13.70 -0.97 11.30
C VAL A 239 -14.26 -2.24 10.66
N MET A 240 -13.40 -3.24 10.48
CA MET A 240 -13.74 -4.46 9.75
C MET A 240 -13.36 -5.69 10.55
N GLN A 241 -14.19 -6.74 10.47
CA GLN A 241 -13.83 -8.05 10.98
C GLN A 241 -12.47 -8.49 10.42
N MET A 242 -11.59 -9.00 11.28
CA MET A 242 -10.34 -9.61 10.84
C MET A 242 -10.61 -10.92 10.07
N VAL A 243 -9.85 -11.11 9.01
CA VAL A 243 -9.63 -12.38 8.31
C VAL A 243 -8.14 -12.65 8.27
N PHE A 244 -7.75 -13.91 8.39
CA PHE A 244 -6.38 -14.27 8.74
C PHE A 244 -5.69 -15.08 7.65
N GLY A 245 -4.68 -14.51 7.02
CA GLY A 245 -3.80 -15.20 6.09
C GLY A 245 -2.72 -16.06 6.78
N ASN A 246 -2.61 -15.99 8.10
CA ASN A 246 -1.61 -16.70 8.90
C ASN A 246 -2.16 -17.82 9.79
N ARG A 247 -3.29 -18.43 9.38
CA ARG A 247 -3.88 -19.59 10.12
C ARG A 247 -3.25 -20.94 9.77
N GLY A 248 -2.30 -20.99 8.86
CA GLY A 248 -1.61 -22.20 8.41
C GLY A 248 -1.50 -22.28 6.89
N ASP A 249 -1.16 -23.45 6.35
CA ASP A 249 -0.81 -23.65 4.95
C ASP A 249 -1.98 -23.47 3.96
N THR A 250 -3.22 -23.47 4.44
CA THR A 250 -4.42 -23.20 3.63
C THR A 250 -4.84 -21.72 3.68
N SER A 251 -4.00 -20.89 4.26
CA SER A 251 -4.24 -19.46 4.40
C SER A 251 -3.08 -18.66 3.80
N ALA A 252 -3.40 -17.52 3.21
CA ALA A 252 -2.43 -16.66 2.54
C ALA A 252 -2.91 -15.22 2.54
N THR A 253 -2.00 -14.30 2.25
CA THR A 253 -2.33 -12.91 1.95
C THR A 253 -1.52 -12.46 0.74
N GLY A 254 -2.03 -11.49 -0.02
CA GLY A 254 -1.34 -11.02 -1.21
C GLY A 254 -1.93 -9.76 -1.79
N VAL A 255 -1.24 -9.30 -2.82
CA VAL A 255 -1.63 -8.15 -3.64
C VAL A 255 -1.61 -8.56 -5.11
N CYS A 256 -2.55 -8.07 -5.88
CA CYS A 256 -2.63 -8.36 -7.30
C CYS A 256 -3.10 -7.14 -8.10
N PHE A 257 -2.72 -7.13 -9.37
CA PHE A 257 -3.14 -6.15 -10.34
C PHE A 257 -3.82 -6.86 -11.50
N THR A 258 -4.89 -6.30 -12.02
CA THR A 258 -5.61 -6.90 -13.18
C THR A 258 -4.82 -6.83 -14.48
N ARG A 259 -3.78 -5.99 -14.53
CA ARG A 259 -2.78 -5.89 -15.60
C ARG A 259 -1.42 -5.56 -14.99
N ASN A 260 -0.34 -5.83 -15.69
CA ASN A 260 1.00 -5.48 -15.25
C ASN A 260 1.15 -3.95 -15.09
N PRO A 261 1.40 -3.43 -13.89
CA PRO A 261 1.49 -1.98 -13.64
C PRO A 261 2.74 -1.32 -14.23
N ALA A 262 3.76 -2.11 -14.61
CA ALA A 262 4.96 -1.61 -15.23
C ALA A 262 4.82 -1.52 -16.76
N THR A 263 4.24 -2.53 -17.40
CA THR A 263 4.15 -2.66 -18.87
C THR A 263 2.76 -2.37 -19.44
N GLY A 264 1.70 -2.53 -18.66
CA GLY A 264 0.31 -2.42 -19.08
C GLY A 264 -0.25 -3.70 -19.71
N GLU A 265 0.55 -4.77 -19.84
CA GLU A 265 0.10 -6.02 -20.42
C GLU A 265 -0.97 -6.71 -19.56
N LYS A 266 -1.93 -7.34 -20.25
CA LYS A 266 -3.03 -8.09 -19.62
C LYS A 266 -2.55 -9.48 -19.22
N GLU A 267 -1.74 -9.51 -18.18
CA GLU A 267 -1.19 -10.72 -17.59
C GLU A 267 -1.45 -10.76 -16.08
N LEU A 268 -1.37 -11.96 -15.51
CA LEU A 268 -1.50 -12.16 -14.09
C LEU A 268 -0.29 -11.57 -13.38
N TYR A 269 -0.50 -10.51 -12.61
CA TYR A 269 0.55 -9.79 -11.93
C TYR A 269 0.22 -9.62 -10.44
N GLY A 270 1.13 -10.03 -9.57
CA GLY A 270 0.98 -9.92 -8.13
C GLY A 270 1.80 -10.93 -7.37
N GLU A 271 1.73 -10.83 -6.07
CA GLU A 271 2.54 -11.59 -5.13
C GLU A 271 1.68 -12.04 -3.95
N PHE A 272 2.02 -13.19 -3.37
CA PHE A 272 1.36 -13.70 -2.16
C PHE A 272 2.34 -14.40 -1.23
N LEU A 273 1.97 -14.46 0.04
CA LEU A 273 2.66 -15.23 1.07
C LEU A 273 1.69 -16.21 1.73
N VAL A 274 2.06 -17.46 1.79
CA VAL A 274 1.36 -18.48 2.58
C VAL A 274 1.66 -18.28 4.06
N ASN A 275 0.66 -18.47 4.89
CA ASN A 275 0.78 -18.34 6.35
C ASN A 275 1.41 -17.01 6.77
N ALA A 276 0.79 -15.90 6.35
CA ALA A 276 1.27 -14.54 6.58
C ALA A 276 0.12 -13.55 6.79
N GLN A 277 0.36 -12.46 7.51
CA GLN A 277 -0.53 -11.29 7.55
C GLN A 277 -0.18 -10.28 6.45
N GLY A 278 -1.10 -9.35 6.15
CA GLY A 278 -0.91 -8.38 5.06
C GLY A 278 0.34 -7.52 5.18
N GLU A 279 0.73 -7.18 6.40
CA GLU A 279 1.95 -6.42 6.70
C GLU A 279 3.22 -7.17 6.29
N ASP A 280 3.24 -8.51 6.40
CA ASP A 280 4.42 -9.33 6.05
C ASP A 280 4.77 -9.25 4.55
N VAL A 281 3.75 -9.03 3.68
CA VAL A 281 3.96 -8.86 2.22
C VAL A 281 4.61 -7.51 1.92
N VAL A 282 4.19 -6.47 2.65
CA VAL A 282 4.61 -5.09 2.38
C VAL A 282 5.96 -4.77 3.03
N ALA A 283 6.22 -5.37 4.21
CA ALA A 283 7.47 -5.17 4.96
C ALA A 283 8.69 -5.84 4.30
N GLY A 284 8.48 -6.81 3.38
CA GLY A 284 9.59 -7.46 2.67
C GLY A 284 10.42 -8.43 3.53
N ILE A 285 9.96 -8.76 4.73
CA ILE A 285 10.67 -9.67 5.67
C ILE A 285 10.81 -11.08 5.08
N ARG A 286 9.83 -11.50 4.27
CA ARG A 286 9.81 -12.79 3.57
C ARG A 286 9.72 -12.54 2.07
N THR A 287 10.38 -13.40 1.27
CA THR A 287 10.27 -13.33 -0.20
C THR A 287 8.89 -13.82 -0.64
N PRO A 288 8.05 -12.98 -1.24
CA PRO A 288 6.75 -13.40 -1.75
C PRO A 288 6.90 -14.36 -2.93
N ARG A 289 5.85 -15.16 -3.15
CA ARG A 289 5.72 -16.03 -4.32
C ARG A 289 4.92 -15.32 -5.41
N SER A 290 5.23 -15.65 -6.67
CA SER A 290 4.42 -15.18 -7.81
C SER A 290 2.99 -15.70 -7.74
N LEU A 291 2.03 -14.86 -8.12
CA LEU A 291 0.61 -15.25 -8.13
C LEU A 291 0.32 -16.48 -9.00
N ALA A 292 1.12 -16.74 -10.03
CA ALA A 292 0.99 -17.94 -10.86
C ALA A 292 1.21 -19.24 -10.06
N GLU A 293 2.04 -19.21 -9.02
CA GLU A 293 2.28 -20.36 -8.14
C GLU A 293 1.12 -20.64 -7.17
N MET A 294 0.18 -19.69 -7.04
CA MET A 294 -0.99 -19.86 -6.15
C MET A 294 -1.92 -20.98 -6.63
N GLU A 295 -1.98 -21.24 -7.94
CA GLU A 295 -2.77 -22.32 -8.52
C GLU A 295 -2.36 -23.71 -7.97
N GLU A 296 -1.07 -23.92 -7.72
CA GLU A 296 -0.56 -25.18 -7.18
C GLU A 296 -0.86 -25.35 -5.68
N VAL A 297 -0.91 -24.25 -4.94
CA VAL A 297 -0.98 -24.26 -3.46
C VAL A 297 -2.42 -24.08 -2.95
N LEU A 298 -3.19 -23.18 -3.59
CA LEU A 298 -4.54 -22.77 -3.20
C LEU A 298 -5.45 -22.68 -4.44
N PRO A 299 -5.69 -23.80 -5.18
CA PRO A 299 -6.34 -23.79 -6.49
C PRO A 299 -7.74 -23.16 -6.49
N GLU A 300 -8.57 -23.44 -5.49
CA GLU A 300 -9.93 -22.87 -5.42
C GLU A 300 -9.88 -21.34 -5.24
N ALA A 301 -9.09 -20.86 -4.28
CA ALA A 301 -8.91 -19.43 -4.03
C ALA A 301 -8.26 -18.69 -5.21
N TYR A 302 -7.36 -19.37 -5.95
CA TYR A 302 -6.78 -18.85 -7.18
C TYR A 302 -7.84 -18.60 -8.25
N HIS A 303 -8.70 -19.58 -8.53
CA HIS A 303 -9.77 -19.41 -9.52
C HIS A 303 -10.77 -18.33 -9.12
N ASP A 304 -11.17 -18.28 -7.85
CA ASP A 304 -12.02 -17.22 -7.31
C ASP A 304 -11.39 -15.83 -7.47
N LEU A 305 -10.07 -15.73 -7.24
CA LEU A 305 -9.31 -14.49 -7.43
C LEU A 305 -9.32 -14.03 -8.89
N ILE A 306 -9.00 -14.94 -9.83
CA ILE A 306 -9.01 -14.64 -11.26
C ILE A 306 -10.38 -14.13 -11.74
N ASP A 307 -11.46 -14.77 -11.30
CA ASP A 307 -12.82 -14.36 -11.69
C ASP A 307 -13.21 -13.02 -11.03
N THR A 308 -12.75 -12.78 -9.81
CA THR A 308 -12.92 -11.50 -9.14
C THR A 308 -12.14 -10.39 -9.84
N MET A 309 -10.88 -10.63 -10.25
CA MET A 309 -10.08 -9.67 -11.01
C MET A 309 -10.79 -9.22 -12.30
N LYS A 310 -11.29 -10.18 -13.09
CA LYS A 310 -12.06 -9.87 -14.30
C LYS A 310 -13.30 -9.04 -14.02
N LYS A 311 -14.04 -9.41 -12.97
CA LYS A 311 -15.26 -8.70 -12.54
C LYS A 311 -14.96 -7.26 -12.12
N MET A 312 -13.89 -7.05 -11.36
CA MET A 312 -13.50 -5.73 -10.87
C MET A 312 -13.01 -4.83 -12.02
N GLU A 313 -12.14 -5.32 -12.92
CA GLU A 313 -11.68 -4.55 -14.09
C GLU A 313 -12.86 -4.16 -14.99
N SER A 314 -13.77 -5.09 -15.25
CA SER A 314 -14.97 -4.82 -16.07
C SER A 314 -15.89 -3.79 -15.43
N HIS A 315 -16.10 -3.86 -14.09
CA HIS A 315 -16.96 -2.94 -13.37
C HIS A 315 -16.40 -1.52 -13.33
N TYR A 316 -15.12 -1.38 -12.96
CA TYR A 316 -14.46 -0.07 -12.90
C TYR A 316 -14.01 0.45 -14.27
N ARG A 317 -14.06 -0.41 -15.27
CA ARG A 317 -13.62 -0.11 -16.66
C ARG A 317 -12.17 0.40 -16.69
N ASP A 318 -11.36 0.00 -15.72
CA ASP A 318 -9.95 0.38 -15.58
C ASP A 318 -9.19 -0.69 -14.81
N MET A 319 -7.88 -0.73 -15.01
CA MET A 319 -6.96 -1.58 -14.27
C MET A 319 -7.11 -1.36 -12.75
N GLN A 320 -7.22 -2.47 -12.01
CA GLN A 320 -7.37 -2.46 -10.56
C GLN A 320 -6.13 -3.01 -9.86
N ASP A 321 -5.85 -2.44 -8.70
CA ASP A 321 -4.92 -2.87 -7.67
C ASP A 321 -5.75 -3.39 -6.48
N MET A 322 -5.54 -4.64 -6.08
CA MET A 322 -6.38 -5.30 -5.08
C MET A 322 -5.52 -5.98 -4.02
N GLU A 323 -5.96 -5.85 -2.77
CA GLU A 323 -5.43 -6.58 -1.63
C GLU A 323 -6.38 -7.71 -1.27
N PHE A 324 -5.86 -8.91 -1.05
CA PHE A 324 -6.67 -10.07 -0.71
C PHE A 324 -6.07 -10.90 0.42
N THR A 325 -6.92 -11.65 1.09
CA THR A 325 -6.54 -12.66 2.09
C THR A 325 -7.31 -13.94 1.80
N VAL A 326 -6.65 -15.06 1.92
CA VAL A 326 -7.26 -16.39 1.91
C VAL A 326 -7.23 -16.92 3.34
N GLU A 327 -8.38 -17.18 3.92
CA GLU A 327 -8.50 -17.80 5.23
C GLU A 327 -9.10 -19.20 5.08
N ASN A 328 -8.33 -20.24 5.41
CA ASN A 328 -8.76 -21.63 5.30
C ASN A 328 -9.37 -21.98 3.93
N GLY A 329 -8.68 -21.59 2.84
CA GLY A 329 -9.09 -21.80 1.46
C GLY A 329 -10.12 -20.82 0.92
N LYS A 330 -10.72 -19.96 1.74
CA LYS A 330 -11.73 -19.00 1.32
C LYS A 330 -11.11 -17.62 1.04
N LEU A 331 -11.35 -17.11 -0.17
CA LEU A 331 -10.90 -15.79 -0.59
C LEU A 331 -11.72 -14.65 0.03
N TYR A 332 -11.04 -13.58 0.43
CA TYR A 332 -11.62 -12.30 0.81
C TYR A 332 -10.84 -11.15 0.20
N LEU A 333 -11.52 -10.20 -0.40
CA LEU A 333 -10.93 -8.94 -0.84
C LEU A 333 -10.96 -7.93 0.30
N LEU A 334 -9.83 -7.28 0.55
CA LEU A 334 -9.69 -6.28 1.62
C LEU A 334 -9.74 -4.85 1.09
N GLN A 335 -9.33 -4.66 -0.16
CA GLN A 335 -9.26 -3.35 -0.80
C GLN A 335 -9.23 -3.51 -2.32
N THR A 336 -9.82 -2.54 -3.01
CA THR A 336 -9.61 -2.29 -4.44
C THR A 336 -9.38 -0.82 -4.68
N ARG A 337 -8.55 -0.49 -5.66
CA ARG A 337 -8.29 0.87 -6.12
C ARG A 337 -7.85 0.85 -7.58
N ASN A 338 -7.96 1.99 -8.25
CA ASN A 338 -7.34 2.13 -9.57
C ASN A 338 -5.84 1.89 -9.47
N GLY A 339 -5.33 1.00 -10.29
CA GLY A 339 -3.94 0.59 -10.27
C GLY A 339 -3.01 1.76 -10.58
N LYS A 340 -2.12 2.08 -9.64
CA LYS A 340 -0.99 2.96 -9.94
C LYS A 340 -0.08 2.25 -10.94
N ARG A 341 0.32 2.96 -11.98
CA ARG A 341 1.03 2.40 -13.13
C ARG A 341 2.02 3.41 -13.70
N THR A 342 2.98 2.93 -14.44
CA THR A 342 3.91 3.79 -15.17
C THR A 342 3.22 4.53 -16.30
N ALA A 343 3.86 5.56 -16.81
CA ALA A 343 3.36 6.29 -17.97
C ALA A 343 3.21 5.38 -19.21
N ALA A 344 4.17 4.48 -19.45
CA ALA A 344 4.09 3.51 -20.55
C ALA A 344 2.90 2.56 -20.38
N ALA A 345 2.71 2.01 -19.18
CA ALA A 345 1.58 1.16 -18.87
C ALA A 345 0.24 1.92 -18.99
N ALA A 346 0.19 3.20 -18.61
CA ALA A 346 -1.02 4.01 -18.74
C ALA A 346 -1.48 4.14 -20.21
N LEU A 347 -0.53 4.40 -21.12
CA LEU A 347 -0.81 4.45 -22.55
C LEU A 347 -1.29 3.11 -23.09
N LYS A 348 -0.56 2.03 -22.77
CA LYS A 348 -0.92 0.69 -23.23
C LYS A 348 -2.29 0.25 -22.71
N VAL A 349 -2.56 0.42 -21.43
CA VAL A 349 -3.86 0.09 -20.82
C VAL A 349 -4.98 0.92 -21.45
N ALA A 350 -4.78 2.21 -21.68
CA ALA A 350 -5.76 3.08 -22.31
C ALA A 350 -6.09 2.61 -23.74
N ARG A 351 -5.06 2.27 -24.54
CA ARG A 351 -5.24 1.73 -25.89
C ARG A 351 -5.97 0.39 -25.86
N ASP A 352 -5.50 -0.55 -25.05
CA ASP A 352 -6.07 -1.90 -24.99
C ASP A 352 -7.55 -1.87 -24.55
N LEU A 353 -7.92 -1.01 -23.59
CA LEU A 353 -9.31 -0.82 -23.17
C LEU A 353 -10.19 -0.19 -24.27
N VAL A 354 -9.63 0.64 -25.14
CA VAL A 354 -10.34 1.15 -26.33
C VAL A 354 -10.51 0.02 -27.35
N ASP A 355 -9.47 -0.75 -27.63
CA ASP A 355 -9.50 -1.87 -28.57
C ASP A 355 -10.46 -2.99 -28.10
N GLU A 356 -10.52 -3.22 -26.78
CA GLU A 356 -11.48 -4.13 -26.14
C GLU A 356 -12.93 -3.58 -26.14
N GLY A 357 -13.14 -2.33 -26.55
CA GLY A 357 -14.47 -1.68 -26.55
C GLY A 357 -15.01 -1.34 -25.16
N VAL A 358 -14.16 -1.31 -24.15
CA VAL A 358 -14.52 -1.01 -22.74
C VAL A 358 -14.70 0.48 -22.52
N ILE A 359 -13.85 1.31 -23.15
CA ILE A 359 -13.88 2.78 -23.06
C ILE A 359 -13.80 3.43 -24.44
N THR A 360 -14.20 4.70 -24.55
CA THR A 360 -14.01 5.48 -25.78
C THR A 360 -12.62 6.10 -25.82
N LYS A 361 -12.19 6.60 -26.99
CA LYS A 361 -10.92 7.33 -27.16
C LYS A 361 -10.87 8.60 -26.31
N GLU A 362 -12.00 9.28 -26.17
CA GLU A 362 -12.15 10.46 -25.33
C GLU A 362 -11.96 10.11 -23.85
N GLU A 363 -12.61 9.03 -23.39
CA GLU A 363 -12.44 8.55 -22.01
C GLU A 363 -10.98 8.14 -21.75
N ALA A 364 -10.33 7.48 -22.72
CA ALA A 364 -8.92 7.09 -22.64
C ALA A 364 -8.00 8.29 -22.46
N LEU A 365 -8.17 9.34 -23.27
CA LEU A 365 -7.39 10.57 -23.18
C LEU A 365 -7.59 11.30 -21.85
N MET A 366 -8.80 11.31 -21.30
CA MET A 366 -9.09 11.93 -20.00
C MET A 366 -8.46 11.20 -18.82
N ARG A 367 -8.01 9.96 -18.98
CA ARG A 367 -7.33 9.14 -17.96
C ARG A 367 -5.82 9.29 -17.95
N ILE A 368 -5.25 9.84 -19.02
CA ILE A 368 -3.81 10.05 -19.16
C ILE A 368 -3.48 11.46 -18.65
N GLU A 369 -2.72 11.53 -17.59
CA GLU A 369 -2.24 12.81 -17.06
C GLU A 369 -1.12 13.34 -17.95
N PRO A 370 -1.14 14.62 -18.36
CA PRO A 370 -0.08 15.20 -19.19
C PRO A 370 1.33 15.03 -18.60
N ALA A 371 1.46 15.10 -17.26
CA ALA A 371 2.73 14.88 -16.57
C ALA A 371 3.27 13.45 -16.75
N GLN A 372 2.41 12.46 -17.00
CA GLN A 372 2.85 11.09 -17.30
C GLN A 372 3.50 11.00 -18.69
N LEU A 373 3.06 11.82 -19.65
CA LEU A 373 3.67 11.86 -20.99
C LEU A 373 5.10 12.41 -20.93
N ASP A 374 5.35 13.39 -20.05
CA ASP A 374 6.70 13.90 -19.85
C ASP A 374 7.65 12.83 -19.30
N GLN A 375 7.15 11.88 -18.49
CA GLN A 375 7.94 10.76 -17.94
C GLN A 375 8.43 9.81 -19.04
N LEU A 376 7.69 9.66 -20.14
CA LEU A 376 8.11 8.83 -21.29
C LEU A 376 9.24 9.48 -22.10
N LEU A 377 9.54 10.73 -21.83
CA LEU A 377 10.64 11.45 -22.43
C LEU A 377 11.93 11.37 -21.60
N HIS A 378 11.95 10.48 -20.56
CA HIS A 378 13.16 10.26 -19.76
C HIS A 378 14.15 9.35 -20.46
N GLU A 379 15.38 9.52 -20.05
CA GLU A 379 16.57 8.89 -20.63
C GLU A 379 16.61 7.38 -20.34
N ALA A 380 17.10 6.59 -21.28
CA ALA A 380 17.48 5.18 -21.13
C ALA A 380 19.00 5.05 -21.15
N ILE A 381 19.53 3.93 -20.67
CA ILE A 381 20.97 3.65 -20.78
C ILE A 381 21.34 3.51 -22.26
N ASP A 382 22.44 4.13 -22.68
CA ASP A 382 22.98 4.00 -24.03
C ASP A 382 23.36 2.51 -24.27
N PRO A 383 22.77 1.82 -25.25
CA PRO A 383 23.02 0.39 -25.47
C PRO A 383 24.48 0.07 -25.89
N ASP A 384 25.24 1.07 -26.32
CA ASP A 384 26.63 0.89 -26.74
C ASP A 384 27.63 0.87 -25.55
N HIS A 385 27.15 0.83 -24.28
CA HIS A 385 28.05 0.69 -23.12
C HIS A 385 28.63 -0.71 -23.00
N SER A 386 29.84 -0.81 -22.43
CA SER A 386 30.56 -2.07 -22.25
C SER A 386 30.54 -2.61 -20.81
N GLU A 387 29.98 -1.83 -19.87
CA GLU A 387 29.92 -2.18 -18.47
C GLU A 387 28.95 -3.36 -18.22
N GLN A 388 29.33 -4.23 -17.27
CA GLN A 388 28.48 -5.31 -16.81
C GLN A 388 27.75 -4.88 -15.53
N PRO A 389 26.49 -5.29 -15.35
CA PRO A 389 25.78 -5.02 -14.11
C PRO A 389 26.47 -5.71 -12.93
N VAL A 390 26.61 -5.00 -11.81
CA VAL A 390 27.19 -5.52 -10.57
C VAL A 390 26.14 -6.22 -9.70
N ALA A 391 24.87 -5.86 -9.85
CA ALA A 391 23.73 -6.50 -9.19
C ALA A 391 22.49 -6.47 -10.08
N GLU A 392 21.54 -7.34 -9.76
CA GLU A 392 20.23 -7.40 -10.38
C GLU A 392 19.15 -7.49 -9.30
N GLY A 393 18.09 -6.72 -9.46
CA GLY A 393 16.91 -6.72 -8.62
C GLY A 393 15.64 -6.77 -9.44
N LEU A 394 14.50 -6.53 -8.80
CA LEU A 394 13.23 -6.47 -9.49
C LEU A 394 13.06 -5.12 -10.21
N PRO A 395 12.64 -5.11 -11.50
CA PRO A 395 12.38 -3.90 -12.27
C PRO A 395 11.09 -3.21 -11.78
N ALA A 396 11.19 -2.54 -10.64
CA ALA A 396 10.04 -2.05 -9.90
C ALA A 396 9.39 -0.80 -10.51
N SER A 397 10.20 0.07 -11.15
CA SER A 397 9.71 1.25 -11.89
C SER A 397 10.67 1.55 -13.03
N PRO A 398 10.22 1.55 -14.30
CA PRO A 398 11.09 1.66 -15.47
C PRO A 398 11.75 3.03 -15.62
N GLY A 399 12.78 3.05 -16.49
CA GLY A 399 13.64 4.17 -16.76
C GLY A 399 15.04 3.99 -16.18
N ALA A 400 15.99 4.79 -16.65
CA ALA A 400 17.35 4.79 -16.14
C ALA A 400 17.61 6.01 -15.24
N ALA A 401 18.38 5.80 -14.18
CA ALA A 401 18.79 6.86 -13.26
C ALA A 401 20.30 6.81 -13.03
N VAL A 402 20.95 7.97 -13.09
CA VAL A 402 22.37 8.15 -12.79
C VAL A 402 22.51 9.22 -11.72
N GLY A 403 23.28 8.94 -10.69
CA GLY A 403 23.56 9.89 -9.62
C GLY A 403 24.58 9.36 -8.62
N GLU A 404 24.91 10.19 -7.65
CA GLU A 404 25.78 9.80 -6.55
C GLU A 404 25.01 8.96 -5.52
N ALA A 405 25.61 7.89 -5.05
CA ALA A 405 25.04 7.01 -4.04
C ALA A 405 24.81 7.76 -2.71
N VAL A 406 23.62 7.70 -2.16
CA VAL A 406 23.27 8.27 -0.84
C VAL A 406 22.46 7.25 -0.05
N PHE A 407 22.85 7.04 1.21
CA PHE A 407 22.30 5.98 2.06
C PHE A 407 21.28 6.48 3.11
N ASP A 408 21.09 7.79 3.18
CA ASP A 408 20.19 8.45 4.12
C ASP A 408 19.21 9.36 3.39
N ALA A 409 17.93 9.31 3.77
CA ALA A 409 16.88 10.06 3.09
C ALA A 409 16.96 11.58 3.37
N ASP A 410 17.39 11.99 4.56
CA ASP A 410 17.58 13.40 4.91
C ASP A 410 18.76 13.97 4.13
N VAL A 411 19.87 13.23 4.02
CA VAL A 411 21.05 13.60 3.21
C VAL A 411 20.66 13.71 1.74
N ALA A 412 19.89 12.75 1.22
CA ALA A 412 19.38 12.80 -0.15
C ALA A 412 18.52 14.06 -0.38
N ALA A 413 17.63 14.39 0.57
CA ALA A 413 16.78 15.58 0.49
C ALA A 413 17.62 16.88 0.50
N GLU A 414 18.61 16.98 1.36
CA GLU A 414 19.50 18.14 1.44
C GLU A 414 20.31 18.33 0.15
N ARG A 415 20.89 17.26 -0.37
CA ARG A 415 21.71 17.28 -1.60
C ARG A 415 20.86 17.55 -2.83
N GLY A 416 19.69 16.87 -2.95
CA GLY A 416 18.76 17.08 -4.04
C GLY A 416 18.19 18.53 -4.07
N ALA A 417 17.96 19.14 -2.90
CA ALA A 417 17.56 20.55 -2.80
C ALA A 417 18.63 21.53 -3.31
N LYS A 418 19.90 21.12 -3.31
CA LYS A 418 21.02 21.88 -3.91
C LYS A 418 21.17 21.62 -5.42
N GLY A 419 20.34 20.76 -6.00
CA GLY A 419 20.38 20.39 -7.41
C GLY A 419 21.39 19.28 -7.75
N GLU A 420 21.91 18.57 -6.75
CA GLU A 420 22.79 17.44 -6.95
C GLU A 420 21.97 16.21 -7.41
N LYS A 421 22.52 15.43 -8.33
CA LYS A 421 21.91 14.19 -8.80
C LYS A 421 22.28 13.06 -7.86
N VAL A 422 21.33 12.57 -7.09
CA VAL A 422 21.54 11.51 -6.10
C VAL A 422 20.66 10.30 -6.39
N VAL A 423 21.15 9.11 -6.06
CA VAL A 423 20.40 7.85 -6.06
C VAL A 423 20.28 7.39 -4.61
N LEU A 424 19.05 7.25 -4.14
CA LEU A 424 18.77 6.81 -2.77
C LEU A 424 18.90 5.30 -2.67
N ILE A 425 19.77 4.84 -1.77
CA ILE A 425 20.06 3.42 -1.51
C ILE A 425 19.60 3.11 -0.08
N ARG A 426 18.68 2.18 0.06
CA ARG A 426 18.16 1.77 1.38
C ARG A 426 18.09 0.25 1.48
N PHE A 427 18.15 -0.27 2.69
CA PHE A 427 17.82 -1.68 2.93
C PHE A 427 16.37 -1.96 2.47
N GLU A 428 15.43 -1.16 2.94
CA GLU A 428 14.07 -1.00 2.47
C GLU A 428 13.66 0.46 2.65
N THR A 429 12.66 0.96 1.95
CA THR A 429 12.13 2.30 2.21
C THR A 429 10.90 2.24 3.08
N THR A 430 10.83 3.17 4.01
CA THR A 430 9.68 3.41 4.87
C THR A 430 8.92 4.66 4.40
N PRO A 431 7.70 4.90 4.88
CA PRO A 431 6.98 6.14 4.62
C PRO A 431 7.74 7.42 5.02
N ASP A 432 8.64 7.32 5.98
CA ASP A 432 9.45 8.45 6.44
C ASP A 432 10.57 8.84 5.46
N ASP A 433 10.97 7.93 4.56
CA ASP A 433 11.99 8.19 3.52
C ASP A 433 11.47 8.99 2.31
N ILE A 434 10.16 9.32 2.26
CA ILE A 434 9.51 9.89 1.07
C ILE A 434 10.16 11.19 0.57
N HIS A 435 10.63 12.04 1.47
CA HIS A 435 11.27 13.30 1.14
C HIS A 435 12.59 13.09 0.38
N GLY A 436 13.35 12.03 0.72
CA GLY A 436 14.55 11.61 -0.01
C GLY A 436 14.20 11.03 -1.38
N VAL A 437 13.15 10.20 -1.47
CA VAL A 437 12.67 9.64 -2.75
C VAL A 437 12.24 10.74 -3.72
N ILE A 438 11.55 11.79 -3.25
CA ILE A 438 11.06 12.89 -4.10
C ILE A 438 12.21 13.56 -4.88
N VAL A 439 13.35 13.78 -4.26
CA VAL A 439 14.46 14.52 -4.86
C VAL A 439 15.47 13.63 -5.59
N SER A 440 15.50 12.33 -5.28
CA SER A 440 16.43 11.38 -5.90
C SER A 440 16.12 11.16 -7.38
N GLN A 441 17.15 10.84 -8.17
CA GLN A 441 17.01 10.43 -9.57
C GLN A 441 16.40 9.03 -9.67
N GLY A 442 16.75 8.13 -8.76
CA GLY A 442 16.26 6.75 -8.68
C GLY A 442 16.40 6.18 -7.27
N VAL A 443 15.81 5.00 -7.06
CA VAL A 443 15.81 4.31 -5.77
C VAL A 443 16.28 2.87 -5.93
N LEU A 444 17.21 2.44 -5.08
CA LEU A 444 17.68 1.06 -4.96
C LEU A 444 17.37 0.53 -3.58
N THR A 445 16.77 -0.66 -3.48
CA THR A 445 16.59 -1.34 -2.20
C THR A 445 17.14 -2.75 -2.21
N ALA A 446 17.73 -3.16 -1.06
CA ALA A 446 18.19 -4.54 -0.85
C ALA A 446 17.02 -5.50 -0.65
N HIS A 447 15.95 -5.04 -0.02
CA HIS A 447 14.75 -5.80 0.28
C HIS A 447 13.50 -5.15 -0.31
N GLY A 448 12.47 -5.95 -0.49
CA GLY A 448 11.17 -5.53 -1.02
C GLY A 448 10.86 -6.16 -2.38
N GLY A 449 9.55 -6.38 -2.61
CA GLY A 449 9.00 -6.88 -3.87
C GLY A 449 8.52 -5.75 -4.77
N MET A 450 7.88 -6.13 -5.89
CA MET A 450 7.27 -5.21 -6.86
C MET A 450 6.11 -4.37 -6.27
N THR A 451 5.61 -4.75 -5.10
CA THR A 451 4.52 -4.10 -4.37
C THR A 451 5.00 -3.41 -3.10
N SER A 452 6.32 -3.43 -2.81
CA SER A 452 6.91 -2.75 -1.66
C SER A 452 6.69 -1.23 -1.70
N HIS A 453 6.87 -0.57 -0.56
CA HIS A 453 6.74 0.88 -0.46
C HIS A 453 7.63 1.62 -1.48
N ALA A 454 8.91 1.21 -1.61
CA ALA A 454 9.83 1.77 -2.61
C ALA A 454 9.27 1.67 -4.02
N ALA A 455 8.82 0.48 -4.43
CA ALA A 455 8.29 0.21 -5.76
C ALA A 455 7.04 1.04 -6.06
N VAL A 456 6.08 1.08 -5.13
CA VAL A 456 4.80 1.80 -5.31
C VAL A 456 5.01 3.32 -5.37
N VAL A 457 5.84 3.86 -4.46
CA VAL A 457 6.09 5.30 -4.39
C VAL A 457 6.92 5.77 -5.58
N ALA A 458 8.04 5.10 -5.91
CA ALA A 458 8.88 5.45 -7.05
C ALA A 458 8.08 5.41 -8.35
N ARG A 459 7.29 4.34 -8.56
CA ARG A 459 6.40 4.21 -9.72
C ARG A 459 5.37 5.33 -9.80
N GLY A 460 4.75 5.68 -8.67
CA GLY A 460 3.80 6.79 -8.60
C GLY A 460 4.42 8.16 -8.92
N MET A 461 5.74 8.30 -8.76
CA MET A 461 6.50 9.53 -9.06
C MET A 461 7.25 9.47 -10.39
N GLY A 462 7.15 8.36 -11.15
CA GLY A 462 7.88 8.17 -12.40
C GLY A 462 9.40 8.10 -12.22
N LYS A 463 9.86 7.66 -11.05
CA LYS A 463 11.29 7.51 -10.78
C LYS A 463 11.73 6.08 -10.98
N PRO A 464 12.87 5.84 -11.66
CA PRO A 464 13.44 4.52 -11.78
C PRO A 464 13.64 3.87 -10.41
N CYS A 465 13.28 2.59 -10.31
CA CYS A 465 13.42 1.86 -9.06
C CYS A 465 13.82 0.41 -9.32
N VAL A 466 14.88 -0.02 -8.64
CA VAL A 466 15.29 -1.41 -8.54
C VAL A 466 15.06 -1.86 -7.11
N ALA A 467 14.15 -2.82 -6.92
CA ALA A 467 13.77 -3.30 -5.58
C ALA A 467 14.28 -4.73 -5.34
N GLY A 468 14.62 -5.04 -4.07
CA GLY A 468 15.00 -6.38 -3.67
C GLY A 468 16.24 -6.90 -4.40
N ALA A 469 17.23 -6.07 -4.63
CA ALA A 469 18.44 -6.45 -5.34
C ALA A 469 19.22 -7.52 -4.55
N ARG A 470 19.44 -8.66 -5.19
CA ARG A 470 20.05 -9.83 -4.54
C ARG A 470 21.56 -9.65 -4.35
N GLY A 471 22.07 -10.14 -3.23
CA GLY A 471 23.50 -10.16 -2.95
C GLY A 471 24.10 -8.81 -2.56
N ILE A 472 23.29 -7.76 -2.42
CA ILE A 472 23.76 -6.47 -1.92
C ILE A 472 23.69 -6.43 -0.39
N LYS A 473 24.72 -5.85 0.22
CA LYS A 473 24.80 -5.60 1.67
C LYS A 473 24.99 -4.12 1.90
N ILE A 474 24.03 -3.51 2.62
CA ILE A 474 24.06 -2.07 2.92
C ILE A 474 24.48 -1.90 4.37
N ASP A 475 25.52 -1.12 4.61
CA ASP A 475 25.89 -0.60 5.92
C ASP A 475 25.57 0.90 5.96
N ALA A 476 24.42 1.21 6.54
CA ALA A 476 23.95 2.59 6.64
C ALA A 476 24.84 3.47 7.55
N LYS A 477 25.55 2.88 8.52
CA LYS A 477 26.47 3.62 9.41
C LYS A 477 27.78 3.95 8.73
N ALA A 478 28.30 3.02 7.96
CA ALA A 478 29.50 3.20 7.15
C ALA A 478 29.22 3.93 5.83
N ALA A 479 27.94 4.14 5.49
CA ALA A 479 27.47 4.68 4.22
C ALA A 479 28.09 3.95 3.03
N THR A 480 27.94 2.60 2.99
CA THR A 480 28.50 1.74 1.97
C THR A 480 27.51 0.69 1.48
N LEU A 481 27.63 0.35 0.21
CA LEU A 481 26.95 -0.77 -0.44
C LEU A 481 28.03 -1.76 -0.92
N THR A 482 27.96 -3.01 -0.46
CA THR A 482 28.87 -4.08 -0.88
C THR A 482 28.14 -5.08 -1.77
N ILE A 483 28.72 -5.40 -2.93
CA ILE A 483 28.17 -6.32 -3.93
C ILE A 483 29.32 -7.25 -4.36
N GLY A 484 29.33 -8.49 -3.86
CA GLY A 484 30.48 -9.38 -4.08
C GLY A 484 31.78 -8.72 -3.58
N ASP A 485 32.72 -8.47 -4.50
CA ASP A 485 34.02 -7.81 -4.22
C ASP A 485 33.98 -6.28 -4.47
N THR A 486 32.84 -5.75 -4.95
CA THR A 486 32.66 -4.31 -5.24
C THR A 486 32.11 -3.59 -4.04
N VAL A 487 32.73 -2.47 -3.65
CA VAL A 487 32.24 -1.59 -2.58
C VAL A 487 31.97 -0.22 -3.18
N ILE A 488 30.75 0.26 -3.00
CA ILE A 488 30.29 1.61 -3.40
C ILE A 488 30.15 2.44 -2.14
N HIS A 489 30.83 3.57 -2.09
CA HIS A 489 30.77 4.53 -0.98
C HIS A 489 29.76 5.65 -1.27
N GLU A 490 29.35 6.35 -0.22
CA GLU A 490 28.57 7.57 -0.40
C GLU A 490 29.32 8.58 -1.29
N GLY A 491 28.62 9.10 -2.31
CA GLY A 491 29.16 9.99 -3.31
C GLY A 491 29.74 9.31 -4.56
N ASP A 492 29.88 7.99 -4.58
CA ASP A 492 30.26 7.28 -5.80
C ASP A 492 29.11 7.28 -6.82
N MET A 493 29.45 7.36 -8.11
CA MET A 493 28.46 7.32 -9.18
C MET A 493 27.88 5.93 -9.34
N ILE A 494 26.54 5.85 -9.38
CA ILE A 494 25.79 4.62 -9.61
C ILE A 494 24.74 4.84 -10.71
N THR A 495 24.48 3.81 -11.49
CA THR A 495 23.40 3.79 -12.48
C THR A 495 22.43 2.66 -12.17
N LEU A 496 21.14 2.96 -12.24
CA LEU A 496 20.05 2.00 -12.12
C LEU A 496 19.29 1.92 -13.43
N ASP A 497 19.02 0.70 -13.90
CA ASP A 497 18.01 0.46 -14.91
C ASP A 497 16.76 -0.15 -14.25
N GLY A 498 15.78 0.68 -14.00
CA GLY A 498 14.51 0.24 -13.44
C GLY A 498 13.63 -0.55 -14.42
N SER A 499 14.00 -0.65 -15.71
CA SER A 499 13.29 -1.43 -16.72
C SER A 499 13.79 -2.89 -16.77
N THR A 500 15.08 -3.12 -16.54
CA THR A 500 15.70 -4.46 -16.51
C THR A 500 15.93 -4.96 -15.09
N GLY A 501 16.09 -4.06 -14.12
CA GLY A 501 16.48 -4.37 -12.74
C GLY A 501 17.98 -4.36 -12.52
N GLU A 502 18.77 -3.94 -13.50
CA GLU A 502 20.22 -3.93 -13.45
C GLU A 502 20.77 -2.73 -12.68
N VAL A 503 21.88 -2.95 -11.98
CA VAL A 503 22.61 -1.96 -11.19
C VAL A 503 24.06 -1.92 -11.65
N PHE A 504 24.58 -0.72 -11.93
CA PHE A 504 25.96 -0.50 -12.40
C PHE A 504 26.71 0.39 -11.41
N ALA A 505 27.93 0.00 -11.05
CA ALA A 505 28.81 0.75 -10.14
C ALA A 505 29.58 1.89 -10.86
N SER A 506 28.93 2.55 -11.79
CA SER A 506 29.51 3.65 -12.58
C SER A 506 28.39 4.58 -13.10
N GLY A 507 28.74 5.78 -13.51
CA GLY A 507 27.84 6.70 -14.18
C GLY A 507 27.79 6.42 -15.69
N LEU A 508 26.73 5.74 -16.16
CA LEU A 508 26.56 5.45 -17.57
C LEU A 508 25.91 6.63 -18.31
N LYS A 509 26.18 6.70 -19.62
CA LYS A 509 25.54 7.68 -20.49
C LYS A 509 24.07 7.31 -20.71
N LEU A 510 23.18 8.28 -20.54
CA LEU A 510 21.78 8.14 -20.84
C LEU A 510 21.45 8.71 -22.23
N ILE A 511 20.48 8.09 -22.89
CA ILE A 511 19.95 8.54 -24.19
C ILE A 511 18.44 8.86 -24.04
N PRO A 512 17.91 9.80 -24.82
CA PRO A 512 16.47 10.10 -24.79
C PRO A 512 15.66 8.89 -25.22
N PRO A 513 14.47 8.66 -24.61
CA PRO A 513 13.62 7.52 -24.90
C PRO A 513 13.07 7.59 -26.33
N GLN A 514 12.81 6.44 -26.90
CA GLN A 514 12.12 6.34 -28.18
C GLN A 514 10.58 6.36 -27.98
N ILE A 515 9.91 7.19 -28.74
CA ILE A 515 8.44 7.26 -28.75
C ILE A 515 7.89 5.94 -29.33
N ASN A 516 7.22 5.14 -28.50
CA ASN A 516 6.64 3.86 -28.91
C ASN A 516 5.32 4.02 -29.70
N ALA A 517 4.79 2.91 -30.25
CA ALA A 517 3.58 2.90 -31.04
C ALA A 517 2.35 3.36 -30.22
N ASP A 518 2.26 3.00 -28.94
CA ASP A 518 1.15 3.38 -28.06
C ASP A 518 1.09 4.89 -27.88
N PHE A 519 2.25 5.52 -27.67
CA PHE A 519 2.36 6.98 -27.58
C PHE A 519 1.90 7.66 -28.86
N GLN A 520 2.34 7.16 -30.03
CA GLN A 520 1.95 7.72 -31.33
C GLN A 520 0.45 7.59 -31.58
N GLU A 521 -0.14 6.47 -31.20
CA GLU A 521 -1.56 6.22 -31.37
C GLU A 521 -2.42 7.12 -30.47
N VAL A 522 -2.10 7.23 -29.20
CA VAL A 522 -2.78 8.12 -28.24
C VAL A 522 -2.64 9.59 -28.68
N LEU A 523 -1.46 9.99 -29.13
CA LEU A 523 -1.24 11.32 -29.68
C LEU A 523 -2.12 11.59 -30.93
N SER A 524 -2.29 10.57 -31.79
CA SER A 524 -3.19 10.68 -32.96
C SER A 524 -4.64 10.95 -32.55
N TRP A 525 -5.13 10.29 -31.49
CA TRP A 525 -6.47 10.53 -30.95
C TRP A 525 -6.62 11.98 -30.43
N ALA A 526 -5.63 12.47 -29.70
CA ALA A 526 -5.62 13.86 -29.23
C ALA A 526 -5.64 14.88 -30.38
N CYS A 527 -4.86 14.64 -31.43
CA CYS A 527 -4.86 15.49 -32.63
C CYS A 527 -6.23 15.49 -33.35
N LEU A 528 -6.86 14.33 -33.49
CA LEU A 528 -8.17 14.23 -34.13
C LEU A 528 -9.27 14.98 -33.37
N LEU A 529 -9.26 14.91 -32.03
CA LEU A 529 -10.22 15.62 -31.17
C LEU A 529 -9.99 17.12 -31.20
N TYR A 530 -8.72 17.58 -31.19
CA TYR A 530 -8.37 18.98 -31.27
C TYR A 530 -8.70 19.62 -32.62
N THR A 531 -8.57 18.86 -33.71
CA THR A 531 -8.85 19.32 -35.08
C THR A 531 -10.30 19.12 -35.53
N SER A 532 -11.11 18.38 -34.74
CA SER A 532 -12.54 18.23 -35.02
C SER A 532 -13.23 19.60 -34.87
N PRO A 533 -13.97 20.09 -35.90
CA PRO A 533 -14.60 21.41 -35.81
C PRO A 533 -15.61 21.42 -34.66
N SER A 534 -15.40 22.36 -33.73
CA SER A 534 -16.32 22.60 -32.63
C SER A 534 -17.74 22.87 -33.17
N PRO A 535 -18.81 22.46 -32.46
CA PRO A 535 -20.17 22.88 -32.82
C PRO A 535 -20.34 24.41 -32.91
N ARG A 536 -19.43 25.18 -32.36
CA ARG A 536 -19.38 26.65 -32.50
C ARG A 536 -18.84 27.06 -33.88
N ASP A 537 -17.89 26.33 -34.43
CA ASP A 537 -17.28 26.64 -35.74
C ASP A 537 -18.25 26.33 -36.89
N GLN A 538 -19.14 25.35 -36.70
CA GLN A 538 -20.20 25.03 -37.69
C GLN A 538 -21.31 26.08 -37.75
N ARG A 539 -21.44 26.98 -36.80
CA ARG A 539 -22.39 28.11 -36.84
C ARG A 539 -21.87 29.34 -37.58
N GLY A 540 -20.56 29.42 -37.84
CA GLY A 540 -19.94 30.54 -38.56
C GLY A 540 -20.04 30.50 -40.11
N SER A 541 -20.43 29.39 -40.72
CA SER A 541 -20.40 29.22 -42.19
C SER A 541 -21.74 29.48 -42.89
N ARG A 542 -22.77 30.00 -42.21
CA ARG A 542 -23.98 30.49 -42.85
C ARG A 542 -23.92 31.99 -43.02
N MET A 543 -23.16 32.48 -43.99
CA MET A 543 -23.43 33.82 -44.54
C MET A 543 -24.72 33.74 -45.39
N PRO A 544 -25.68 34.67 -45.22
CA PRO A 544 -26.79 34.76 -46.15
C PRO A 544 -26.24 35.24 -47.49
N SER A 545 -26.52 34.49 -48.57
CA SER A 545 -26.36 35.02 -49.91
C SER A 545 -27.32 36.16 -50.08
N SER A 546 -26.81 37.38 -50.13
CA SER A 546 -27.55 38.55 -50.56
C SER A 546 -27.81 38.45 -52.07
N ALA A 547 -29.07 38.32 -52.42
CA ALA A 547 -29.54 38.69 -53.73
C ALA A 547 -29.59 40.21 -53.86
#